data_4741346b9c06839e5e94461ac3cb1889
#
_entry.id   4741346b9c06839e5e94461ac3cb1889
#
_cell.length_a   1.000
_cell.length_b   1.000
_cell.length_c   1.000
_cell.angle_alpha   90.00
_cell.angle_beta   90.00
_cell.angle_gamma   90.00
#
_symmetry.space_group_name_H-M   'P 1'
#
loop_
_entity.id
_entity.type
_entity.pdbx_description
1 polymer ?
#
loop_
_entity_poly.entity_id
_entity_poly.type
_entity_poly.pdbx_seq_one_letter_code
_entity_poly.pdbx_strand_id
1 'polypeptide(L)'
;MALRLILIVFLLLAISGTAMTEDQLDGTAMTEMQKNFAEAYNRGDADAMAAAFTEKAVRVTPSGIFQGREAIRRGFQDVLKLGLHDYSVQRVISRSEGTFVFNIGTWEAKLGDQPFHGFYSAILVRDGDQPKIMEETVTVAVP
;
A
#
# COMPACT_ATOMS: atom_id res chain seq x y z
N MET A 1 55.98 30.85 45.33
CA MET A 1 55.01 31.26 44.29
C MET A 1 54.42 30.01 43.70
N ALA A 2 53.17 29.71 44.05
CA ALA A 2 52.51 28.47 43.59
C ALA A 2 51.69 28.83 42.34
N LEU A 3 52.08 28.22 41.23
CA LEU A 3 51.36 28.33 39.95
C LEU A 3 50.17 27.34 39.98
N ARG A 4 48.95 27.86 40.12
CA ARG A 4 47.72 27.06 40.07
C ARG A 4 47.38 26.80 38.62
N LEU A 5 47.58 25.56 38.19
CA LEU A 5 47.12 25.07 36.89
C LEU A 5 45.62 24.79 36.99
N ILE A 6 44.81 25.61 36.32
CA ILE A 6 43.36 25.39 36.21
C ILE A 6 43.13 24.45 35.03
N LEU A 7 42.77 23.20 35.34
CA LEU A 7 42.38 22.21 34.37
C LEU A 7 40.91 22.42 33.98
N ILE A 8 40.69 23.04 32.82
CA ILE A 8 39.34 23.15 32.24
C ILE A 8 38.99 21.82 31.58
N VAL A 9 38.16 21.06 32.26
CA VAL A 9 37.57 19.84 31.67
C VAL A 9 36.43 20.27 30.76
N PHE A 10 36.64 20.24 29.45
CA PHE A 10 35.56 20.32 28.46
C PHE A 10 34.75 19.04 28.48
N LEU A 11 33.61 19.09 29.14
CA LEU A 11 32.61 18.03 29.06
C LEU A 11 31.91 18.10 27.67
N LEU A 12 32.38 17.34 26.69
CA LEU A 12 31.69 17.12 25.43
C LEU A 12 30.40 16.36 25.71
N LEU A 13 29.29 17.06 25.83
CA LEU A 13 27.96 16.46 25.72
C LEU A 13 27.81 15.98 24.29
N ALA A 14 28.04 14.69 24.05
CA ALA A 14 27.55 14.02 22.85
C ALA A 14 26.03 14.04 22.86
N ILE A 15 25.44 15.00 22.17
CA ILE A 15 24.02 14.97 21.82
C ILE A 15 23.91 13.81 20.84
N SER A 16 23.58 12.63 21.36
CA SER A 16 23.10 11.51 20.55
C SER A 16 21.75 11.96 19.99
N GLY A 17 21.79 12.65 18.84
CA GLY A 17 20.61 12.85 18.04
C GLY A 17 20.09 11.47 17.65
N THR A 18 19.08 10.99 18.35
CA THR A 18 18.21 9.93 17.82
C THR A 18 17.65 10.52 16.54
N ALA A 19 18.24 10.12 15.40
CA ALA A 19 17.59 10.31 14.11
C ALA A 19 16.22 9.67 14.26
N MET A 20 15.17 10.50 14.28
CA MET A 20 13.82 10.05 14.07
C MET A 20 13.88 9.35 12.71
N THR A 21 13.87 8.04 12.72
CA THR A 21 13.62 7.26 11.51
C THR A 21 12.28 7.74 11.00
N GLU A 22 12.32 8.50 9.94
CA GLU A 22 11.13 8.89 9.19
C GLU A 22 10.35 7.60 8.95
N ASP A 23 9.11 7.59 9.38
CA ASP A 23 8.23 6.42 9.49
C ASP A 23 7.79 5.96 8.08
N GLN A 24 8.77 5.49 7.30
CA GLN A 24 8.54 4.94 5.97
C GLN A 24 7.73 3.65 6.07
N LEU A 25 6.73 3.52 5.20
CA LEU A 25 6.01 2.27 5.05
C LEU A 25 6.99 1.15 4.70
N ASP A 26 7.06 0.14 5.56
CA ASP A 26 7.96 -1.00 5.37
C ASP A 26 7.58 -1.79 4.14
N GLY A 27 8.57 -2.10 3.29
CA GLY A 27 8.40 -2.92 2.09
C GLY A 27 7.83 -4.31 2.39
N THR A 28 8.13 -4.87 3.55
CA THR A 28 7.60 -6.15 4.02
C THR A 28 6.09 -6.06 4.29
N ALA A 29 5.65 -5.03 5.02
CA ALA A 29 4.24 -4.80 5.31
C ALA A 29 3.41 -4.57 4.03
N MET A 30 3.98 -3.88 3.04
CA MET A 30 3.33 -3.70 1.73
C MET A 30 3.24 -5.01 0.94
N THR A 31 4.24 -5.87 1.01
CA THR A 31 4.23 -7.18 0.35
C THR A 31 3.19 -8.10 1.00
N GLU A 32 3.12 -8.08 2.32
CA GLU A 32 2.11 -8.83 3.06
C GLU A 32 0.68 -8.34 2.75
N MET A 33 0.48 -7.03 2.69
CA MET A 33 -0.81 -6.45 2.29
C MET A 33 -1.23 -6.92 0.90
N GLN A 34 -0.34 -6.91 -0.09
CA GLN A 34 -0.63 -7.40 -1.45
C GLN A 34 -0.97 -8.89 -1.48
N LYS A 35 -0.24 -9.71 -0.72
CA LYS A 35 -0.52 -11.13 -0.58
C LYS A 35 -1.90 -11.37 0.02
N ASN A 36 -2.20 -10.72 1.13
CA ASN A 36 -3.49 -10.83 1.81
C ASN A 36 -4.65 -10.37 0.92
N PHE A 37 -4.44 -9.32 0.12
CA PHE A 37 -5.42 -8.85 -0.86
C PHE A 37 -5.69 -9.90 -1.95
N ALA A 38 -4.64 -10.47 -2.54
CA ALA A 38 -4.78 -11.51 -3.58
C ALA A 38 -5.46 -12.78 -3.02
N GLU A 39 -5.13 -13.19 -1.81
CA GLU A 39 -5.78 -14.30 -1.12
C GLU A 39 -7.26 -14.01 -0.84
N ALA A 40 -7.60 -12.79 -0.40
CA ALA A 40 -8.98 -12.36 -0.20
C ALA A 40 -9.77 -12.38 -1.52
N TYR A 41 -9.16 -11.90 -2.60
CA TYR A 41 -9.76 -11.94 -3.93
C TYR A 41 -10.10 -13.38 -4.34
N ASN A 42 -9.14 -14.29 -4.24
CA ASN A 42 -9.27 -15.67 -4.68
C ASN A 42 -10.25 -16.50 -3.84
N ARG A 43 -10.52 -16.12 -2.59
CA ARG A 43 -11.59 -16.75 -1.78
C ARG A 43 -12.93 -15.98 -1.82
N GLY A 44 -13.04 -14.91 -2.61
CA GLY A 44 -14.28 -14.16 -2.78
C GLY A 44 -14.66 -13.27 -1.58
N ASP A 45 -13.68 -12.82 -0.80
CA ASP A 45 -13.89 -12.06 0.44
C ASP A 45 -13.79 -10.55 0.17
N ALA A 46 -14.92 -9.95 -0.28
CA ALA A 46 -15.00 -8.53 -0.57
C ALA A 46 -14.75 -7.63 0.66
N ASP A 47 -15.06 -8.11 1.86
CA ASP A 47 -14.84 -7.35 3.10
C ASP A 47 -13.34 -7.24 3.40
N ALA A 48 -12.60 -8.35 3.28
CA ALA A 48 -11.16 -8.36 3.44
C ALA A 48 -10.43 -7.56 2.35
N MET A 49 -10.92 -7.60 1.10
CA MET A 49 -10.40 -6.77 0.01
C MET A 49 -10.58 -5.28 0.31
N ALA A 50 -11.77 -4.87 0.73
CA ALA A 50 -12.08 -3.48 1.07
C ALA A 50 -11.32 -2.99 2.30
N ALA A 51 -10.99 -3.87 3.24
CA ALA A 51 -10.20 -3.54 4.43
C ALA A 51 -8.77 -3.08 4.10
N ALA A 52 -8.24 -3.35 2.90
CA ALA A 52 -6.97 -2.82 2.42
C ALA A 52 -7.03 -1.31 2.10
N PHE A 53 -8.21 -0.72 2.03
CA PHE A 53 -8.43 0.69 1.69
C PHE A 53 -8.71 1.55 2.93
N THR A 54 -8.35 2.84 2.86
CA THR A 54 -8.75 3.80 3.89
C THR A 54 -10.27 4.04 3.84
N GLU A 55 -10.85 4.60 4.91
CA GLU A 55 -12.29 4.92 4.96
C GLU A 55 -12.78 5.81 3.80
N LYS A 56 -11.95 6.78 3.41
CA LYS A 56 -12.27 7.77 2.39
C LYS A 56 -11.59 7.50 1.05
N ALA A 57 -11.08 6.29 0.84
CA ALA A 57 -10.36 5.93 -0.38
C ALA A 57 -11.19 6.16 -1.64
N VAL A 58 -10.49 6.39 -2.75
CA VAL A 58 -11.07 6.46 -4.07
C VAL A 58 -10.50 5.33 -4.93
N ARG A 59 -11.35 4.62 -5.63
CA ARG A 59 -10.96 3.58 -6.58
C ARG A 59 -11.56 3.84 -7.95
N VAL A 60 -10.70 3.93 -8.97
CA VAL A 60 -11.08 4.12 -10.38
C VAL A 60 -10.87 2.80 -11.12
N THR A 61 -11.88 2.35 -11.82
CA THR A 61 -11.87 1.12 -12.62
C THR A 61 -12.55 1.33 -13.95
N PRO A 62 -12.44 0.42 -14.91
CA PRO A 62 -13.22 0.52 -16.16
C PRO A 62 -14.73 0.59 -15.96
N SER A 63 -15.26 0.10 -14.84
CA SER A 63 -16.70 0.13 -14.52
C SER A 63 -17.14 1.43 -13.81
N GLY A 64 -16.22 2.27 -13.34
CA GLY A 64 -16.57 3.54 -12.70
C GLY A 64 -15.62 3.99 -11.58
N ILE A 65 -16.07 5.02 -10.88
CA ILE A 65 -15.39 5.63 -9.75
C ILE A 65 -16.14 5.27 -8.47
N PHE A 66 -15.43 4.67 -7.51
CA PHE A 66 -15.97 4.28 -6.22
C PHE A 66 -15.31 5.13 -5.13
N GLN A 67 -16.12 5.86 -4.39
CA GLN A 67 -15.66 6.75 -3.33
C GLN A 67 -16.09 6.21 -1.95
N GLY A 68 -15.12 6.04 -1.08
CA GLY A 68 -15.27 5.47 0.26
C GLY A 68 -15.22 3.95 0.27
N ARG A 69 -14.73 3.38 1.37
CA ARG A 69 -14.52 1.93 1.56
C ARG A 69 -15.76 1.10 1.27
N GLU A 70 -16.95 1.58 1.68
CA GLU A 70 -18.19 0.85 1.47
C GLU A 70 -18.59 0.78 -0.02
N ALA A 71 -18.39 1.85 -0.78
CA ALA A 71 -18.63 1.83 -2.23
C ALA A 71 -17.63 0.90 -2.93
N ILE A 72 -16.36 0.91 -2.50
CA ILE A 72 -15.31 0.03 -3.00
C ILE A 72 -15.66 -1.43 -2.70
N ARG A 73 -16.15 -1.73 -1.49
CA ARG A 73 -16.60 -3.08 -1.10
C ARG A 73 -17.71 -3.60 -2.03
N ARG A 74 -18.73 -2.77 -2.31
CA ARG A 74 -19.78 -3.13 -3.28
C ARG A 74 -19.24 -3.37 -4.67
N GLY A 75 -18.29 -2.54 -5.13
CA GLY A 75 -17.60 -2.74 -6.41
C GLY A 75 -16.88 -4.09 -6.48
N PHE A 76 -16.22 -4.52 -5.40
CA PHE A 76 -15.61 -5.86 -5.33
C PHE A 76 -16.67 -6.97 -5.36
N GLN A 77 -17.77 -6.82 -4.65
CA GLN A 77 -18.87 -7.81 -4.71
C GLN A 77 -19.37 -8.01 -6.14
N ASP A 78 -19.48 -6.93 -6.93
CA ASP A 78 -19.94 -7.01 -8.31
C ASP A 78 -18.92 -7.68 -9.22
N VAL A 79 -17.62 -7.38 -9.04
CA VAL A 79 -16.53 -8.05 -9.79
C VAL A 79 -16.46 -9.55 -9.44
N LEU A 80 -16.60 -9.92 -8.17
CA LEU A 80 -16.56 -11.32 -7.74
C LEU A 80 -17.74 -12.15 -8.31
N LYS A 81 -18.91 -11.52 -8.51
CA LYS A 81 -20.06 -12.17 -9.19
C LYS A 81 -19.78 -12.54 -10.64
N LEU A 82 -18.82 -11.87 -11.31
CA LEU A 82 -18.40 -12.22 -12.65
C LEU A 82 -17.67 -13.57 -12.72
N GLY A 83 -17.18 -14.06 -11.57
CA GLY A 83 -16.46 -15.34 -11.48
C GLY A 83 -14.98 -15.25 -11.87
N LEU A 84 -14.38 -14.07 -11.78
CA LEU A 84 -12.93 -13.94 -11.94
C LEU A 84 -12.21 -14.69 -10.82
N HIS A 85 -11.18 -15.46 -11.19
CA HIS A 85 -10.38 -16.29 -10.27
C HIS A 85 -8.90 -16.29 -10.67
N ASP A 86 -8.06 -17.00 -9.92
CA ASP A 86 -6.60 -17.06 -10.12
C ASP A 86 -5.97 -15.68 -10.18
N TYR A 87 -6.48 -14.76 -9.32
CA TYR A 87 -5.97 -13.40 -9.26
C TYR A 87 -4.56 -13.38 -8.69
N SER A 88 -3.69 -12.66 -9.36
CA SER A 88 -2.36 -12.32 -8.88
C SER A 88 -2.02 -10.87 -9.17
N VAL A 89 -1.13 -10.29 -8.39
CA VAL A 89 -0.69 -8.91 -8.51
C VAL A 89 0.81 -8.83 -8.31
N GLN A 90 1.48 -8.07 -9.18
CA GLN A 90 2.91 -7.84 -9.11
C GLN A 90 3.20 -6.34 -9.05
N ARG A 91 3.90 -5.91 -7.99
CA ARG A 91 4.42 -4.55 -7.87
C ARG A 91 5.70 -4.43 -8.70
N VAL A 92 5.72 -3.51 -9.65
CA VAL A 92 6.85 -3.27 -10.56
C VAL A 92 7.65 -2.05 -10.12
N ILE A 93 6.97 -0.98 -9.71
CA ILE A 93 7.58 0.27 -9.24
C ILE A 93 7.02 0.59 -7.86
N SER A 94 7.90 1.02 -6.96
CA SER A 94 7.53 1.57 -5.66
C SER A 94 8.41 2.79 -5.38
N ARG A 95 7.77 3.90 -4.96
CA ARG A 95 8.46 5.15 -4.60
C ARG A 95 7.83 5.74 -3.35
N SER A 96 8.67 6.17 -2.41
CA SER A 96 8.24 6.89 -1.22
C SER A 96 8.42 8.38 -1.44
N GLU A 97 7.38 9.16 -1.11
CA GLU A 97 7.37 10.61 -1.14
C GLU A 97 6.74 11.13 0.17
N GLY A 98 7.58 11.48 1.14
CA GLY A 98 7.13 11.80 2.49
C GLY A 98 6.36 10.64 3.11
N THR A 99 5.11 10.89 3.52
CA THR A 99 4.23 9.87 4.13
C THR A 99 3.48 9.00 3.12
N PHE A 100 3.63 9.25 1.83
CA PHE A 100 2.97 8.50 0.76
C PHE A 100 3.92 7.48 0.13
N VAL A 101 3.35 6.38 -0.33
CA VAL A 101 4.04 5.43 -1.20
C VAL A 101 3.23 5.24 -2.47
N PHE A 102 3.89 5.41 -3.61
CA PHE A 102 3.32 5.13 -4.93
C PHE A 102 3.74 3.73 -5.36
N ASN A 103 2.76 2.90 -5.63
CA ASN A 103 2.97 1.59 -6.23
C ASN A 103 2.35 1.54 -7.61
N ILE A 104 3.09 1.00 -8.56
CA ILE A 104 2.62 0.72 -9.93
C ILE A 104 2.95 -0.72 -10.25
N GLY A 105 2.05 -1.43 -10.88
CA GLY A 105 2.26 -2.81 -11.22
C GLY A 105 1.24 -3.39 -12.18
N THR A 106 1.27 -4.70 -12.26
CA THR A 106 0.39 -5.50 -13.11
C THR A 106 -0.50 -6.40 -12.26
N TRP A 107 -1.62 -6.78 -12.81
CA TRP A 107 -2.49 -7.81 -12.26
C TRP A 107 -2.91 -8.77 -13.36
N GLU A 108 -3.20 -10.00 -12.97
CA GLU A 108 -3.71 -11.06 -13.83
C GLU A 108 -4.85 -11.78 -13.13
N ALA A 109 -5.81 -12.29 -13.91
CA ALA A 109 -6.92 -13.10 -13.43
C ALA A 109 -7.46 -13.96 -14.60
N LYS A 110 -8.37 -14.86 -14.32
CA LYS A 110 -9.10 -15.66 -15.33
C LYS A 110 -10.60 -15.52 -15.18
N LEU A 111 -11.30 -15.59 -16.29
CA LEU A 111 -12.75 -15.80 -16.36
C LEU A 111 -13.01 -17.08 -17.14
N GLY A 112 -13.40 -18.15 -16.44
CA GLY A 112 -13.27 -19.49 -17.01
C GLY A 112 -11.81 -19.78 -17.37
N ASP A 113 -11.54 -20.15 -18.62
CA ASP A 113 -10.17 -20.37 -19.11
C ASP A 113 -9.57 -19.12 -19.79
N GLN A 114 -10.34 -18.04 -19.91
CA GLN A 114 -9.90 -16.82 -20.58
C GLN A 114 -9.03 -15.97 -19.64
N PRO A 115 -7.75 -15.73 -19.98
CA PRO A 115 -6.89 -14.85 -19.19
C PRO A 115 -7.24 -13.37 -19.39
N PHE A 116 -7.20 -12.61 -18.30
CA PHE A 116 -7.27 -11.15 -18.25
C PHE A 116 -6.06 -10.62 -17.54
N HIS A 117 -5.60 -9.46 -17.94
CA HIS A 117 -4.52 -8.75 -17.28
C HIS A 117 -4.70 -7.24 -17.42
N GLY A 118 -3.97 -6.51 -16.63
CA GLY A 118 -3.98 -5.06 -16.69
C GLY A 118 -2.93 -4.43 -15.81
N PHE A 119 -3.08 -3.12 -15.63
CA PHE A 119 -2.16 -2.31 -14.84
C PHE A 119 -2.91 -1.68 -13.67
N TYR A 120 -2.17 -1.38 -12.62
CA TYR A 120 -2.67 -0.58 -11.51
C TYR A 120 -1.66 0.47 -11.10
N SER A 121 -2.17 1.56 -10.56
CA SER A 121 -1.40 2.51 -9.75
C SER A 121 -2.12 2.71 -8.44
N ALA A 122 -1.38 2.81 -7.34
CA ALA A 122 -1.95 3.01 -6.02
C ALA A 122 -1.11 3.99 -5.20
N ILE A 123 -1.79 4.84 -4.44
CA ILE A 123 -1.20 5.67 -3.40
C ILE A 123 -1.55 5.03 -2.06
N LEU A 124 -0.50 4.70 -1.31
CA LEU A 124 -0.62 4.12 0.01
C LEU A 124 -0.26 5.15 1.08
N VAL A 125 -0.91 5.05 2.21
CA VAL A 125 -0.62 5.81 3.43
C VAL A 125 -0.53 4.86 4.60
N ARG A 126 0.08 5.30 5.70
CA ARG A 126 0.00 4.61 6.98
C ARG A 126 -1.34 4.93 7.65
N ASP A 127 -2.05 3.89 8.06
CA ASP A 127 -3.26 3.98 8.88
C ASP A 127 -3.05 3.08 10.12
N GLY A 128 -2.74 3.71 11.26
CA GLY A 128 -2.19 3.00 12.41
C GLY A 128 -0.83 2.37 12.07
N ASP A 129 -0.66 1.07 12.30
CA ASP A 129 0.57 0.32 12.02
C ASP A 129 0.57 -0.37 10.64
N GLN A 130 -0.48 -0.17 9.86
CA GLN A 130 -0.67 -0.89 8.60
C GLN A 130 -0.68 0.05 7.39
N PRO A 131 -0.09 -0.38 6.25
CA PRO A 131 -0.30 0.32 4.99
C PRO A 131 -1.76 0.16 4.53
N LYS A 132 -2.35 1.25 4.04
CA LYS A 132 -3.69 1.29 3.44
C LYS A 132 -3.66 2.03 2.11
N ILE A 133 -4.48 1.58 1.18
CA ILE A 133 -4.66 2.23 -0.11
C ILE A 133 -5.59 3.44 0.08
N MET A 134 -5.09 4.62 -0.25
CA MET A 134 -5.87 5.86 -0.25
C MET A 134 -6.50 6.11 -1.62
N GLU A 135 -5.78 5.77 -2.68
CA GLU A 135 -6.24 5.88 -4.06
C GLU A 135 -5.73 4.69 -4.88
N GLU A 136 -6.55 4.15 -5.75
CA GLU A 136 -6.16 3.13 -6.71
C GLU A 136 -6.85 3.37 -8.05
N THR A 137 -6.08 3.29 -9.13
CA THR A 137 -6.59 3.21 -10.49
C THR A 137 -6.22 1.85 -11.08
N VAL A 138 -7.19 1.15 -11.63
CA VAL A 138 -7.04 -0.15 -12.27
C VAL A 138 -7.51 -0.08 -13.71
N THR A 139 -6.70 -0.59 -14.62
CA THR A 139 -7.03 -0.71 -16.04
C THR A 139 -7.06 -2.18 -16.45
N VAL A 140 -7.78 -2.48 -17.52
CA VAL A 140 -7.73 -3.76 -18.22
C VAL A 140 -6.94 -3.54 -19.51
N ALA A 141 -5.94 -4.35 -19.78
CA ALA A 141 -5.22 -4.30 -21.06
C ALA A 141 -6.15 -4.85 -22.16
N VAL A 142 -6.24 -4.11 -23.25
CA VAL A 142 -6.96 -4.56 -24.45
C VAL A 142 -5.98 -5.35 -25.31
N PRO A 143 -6.36 -6.52 -25.86
CA PRO A 143 -5.51 -7.28 -26.77
C PRO A 143 -5.08 -6.49 -27.98
#